data_74a39c67522a1a9589738905fa9607da
#
_entry.id   74a39c67522a1a9589738905fa9607da
#
_cell.length_a   1.000
_cell.length_b   1.000
_cell.length_c   1.000
_cell.angle_alpha   90.00
_cell.angle_beta   90.00
_cell.angle_gamma   90.00
#
_symmetry.space_group_name_H-M   'P 1'
#
loop_
_entity.id
_entity.type
_entity.pdbx_description
1 polymer ?
#
loop_
_entity_poly.entity_id
_entity_poly.type
_entity_poly.pdbx_seq_one_letter_code
_entity_poly.pdbx_strand_id
1 'polypeptide(L)'
;DRWRMLPPEEAAERERLLGAIQAQAGELDLAEAEPAWRGDGGARVQQLVTELDELEATLIPSGLHVVGEPLTPAERADMLHAMAATGPLATLDAAIFQDLVVTGDAQAALRNSGIEADDATIAELNRLLQVGDALATNGEIDALVHALDGRFVPPSPSGDLVRTPEILPTGRNIHGFDPYRMPSLAAMADGARQADRLLARHRAEGA
;
A
#
# COMPACT_ATOMS: atom_id res chain seq x y z
N ASP A 1 13.56 1.18 16.93
CA ASP A 1 13.06 0.48 18.12
C ASP A 1 14.14 -0.25 18.88
N ARG A 2 14.99 -1.09 18.23
CA ARG A 2 16.04 -1.86 18.91
C ARG A 2 16.97 -0.97 19.75
N TRP A 3 17.44 0.16 19.24
CA TRP A 3 18.30 1.10 19.96
C TRP A 3 17.65 1.65 21.25
N ARG A 4 16.33 1.91 21.23
CA ARG A 4 15.58 2.39 22.40
C ARG A 4 15.42 1.31 23.48
N MET A 5 15.39 0.05 23.08
CA MET A 5 15.17 -1.09 23.98
C MET A 5 16.45 -1.62 24.63
N LEU A 6 17.62 -1.18 24.14
CA LEU A 6 18.91 -1.58 24.73
C LEU A 6 19.13 -0.92 26.09
N PRO A 7 19.52 -1.69 27.10
CA PRO A 7 19.83 -1.15 28.41
C PRO A 7 21.06 -0.23 28.34
N PRO A 8 21.17 0.78 29.26
CA PRO A 8 22.28 1.73 29.26
C PRO A 8 23.67 1.09 29.40
N GLU A 9 23.74 -0.11 30.00
CA GLU A 9 24.97 -0.86 30.19
C GLU A 9 25.58 -1.37 28.88
N GLU A 10 24.77 -1.54 27.84
CA GLU A 10 25.21 -1.96 26.50
C GLU A 10 25.67 -0.75 25.65
N ALA A 11 26.50 0.11 26.22
CA ALA A 11 26.91 1.37 25.61
C ALA A 11 27.58 1.19 24.24
N ALA A 12 28.40 0.17 24.05
CA ALA A 12 29.08 -0.07 22.79
C ALA A 12 28.11 -0.48 21.66
N GLU A 13 27.10 -1.30 21.96
CA GLU A 13 26.08 -1.67 20.99
C GLU A 13 25.14 -0.50 20.66
N ARG A 14 24.79 0.31 21.66
CA ARG A 14 24.03 1.54 21.47
C ARG A 14 24.75 2.51 20.53
N GLU A 15 26.07 2.72 20.74
CA GLU A 15 26.88 3.59 19.90
C GLU A 15 27.02 3.05 18.47
N ARG A 16 27.19 1.74 18.30
CA ARG A 16 27.22 1.10 17.00
C ARG A 16 25.92 1.28 16.23
N LEU A 17 24.77 1.06 16.88
CA LEU A 17 23.45 1.24 16.27
C LEU A 17 23.17 2.72 15.96
N LEU A 18 23.60 3.64 16.82
CA LEU A 18 23.45 5.07 16.58
C LEU A 18 24.21 5.52 15.31
N GLY A 19 25.44 5.04 15.14
CA GLY A 19 26.20 5.27 13.91
C GLY A 19 25.54 4.70 12.66
N ALA A 20 24.97 3.49 12.77
CA ALA A 20 24.22 2.88 11.65
C ALA A 20 22.94 3.65 11.30
N ILE A 21 22.21 4.14 12.31
CA ILE A 21 21.01 4.98 12.11
C ILE A 21 21.40 6.28 11.41
N GLN A 22 22.47 6.95 11.87
CA GLN A 22 22.94 8.19 11.25
C GLN A 22 23.37 7.98 9.79
N ALA A 23 24.10 6.92 9.52
CA ALA A 23 24.56 6.61 8.16
C ALA A 23 23.36 6.40 7.21
N GLN A 24 22.36 5.63 7.62
CA GLN A 24 21.15 5.41 6.82
C GLN A 24 20.33 6.71 6.65
N ALA A 25 20.21 7.52 7.71
CA ALA A 25 19.53 8.80 7.61
C ALA A 25 20.26 9.77 6.66
N GLY A 26 21.60 9.72 6.62
CA GLY A 26 22.41 10.50 5.67
C GLY A 26 22.21 10.04 4.21
N GLU A 27 22.08 8.75 3.95
CA GLU A 27 21.77 8.22 2.62
C GLU A 27 20.38 8.65 2.09
N LEU A 28 19.48 9.01 3.01
CA LEU A 28 18.12 9.47 2.70
C LEU A 28 17.95 11.00 2.78
N ASP A 29 19.03 11.74 2.94
CA ASP A 29 19.04 13.20 3.15
C ASP A 29 18.20 13.67 4.36
N LEU A 30 17.97 12.80 5.34
CA LEU A 30 17.24 13.10 6.58
C LEU A 30 18.16 13.57 7.72
N ALA A 31 19.46 13.39 7.59
CA ALA A 31 20.45 13.86 8.55
C ALA A 31 21.81 14.04 7.90
N GLU A 32 22.66 14.90 8.48
CA GLU A 32 24.07 14.98 8.06
C GLU A 32 24.84 13.75 8.55
N ALA A 33 25.64 13.15 7.67
CA ALA A 33 26.48 12.00 7.99
C ALA A 33 27.60 12.34 8.99
N GLU A 34 28.03 13.59 9.01
CA GLU A 34 29.08 14.14 9.91
C GLU A 34 28.59 15.44 10.53
N PRO A 35 29.00 15.77 11.78
CA PRO A 35 29.80 14.95 12.69
C PRO A 35 29.03 13.77 13.29
N ALA A 36 29.76 12.72 13.69
CA ALA A 36 29.13 11.53 14.28
C ALA A 36 28.31 11.87 15.54
N TRP A 37 27.11 11.33 15.63
CA TRP A 37 26.23 11.55 16.78
C TRP A 37 26.82 10.92 18.05
N ARG A 38 27.06 11.75 19.03
CA ARG A 38 27.60 11.33 20.34
C ARG A 38 26.84 12.09 21.43
N GLY A 39 26.74 11.52 22.61
CA GLY A 39 26.18 12.19 23.79
C GLY A 39 24.67 12.51 23.69
N ASP A 40 24.27 13.28 22.70
CA ASP A 40 22.90 13.69 22.41
C ASP A 40 22.14 12.72 21.47
N GLY A 41 22.69 11.53 21.21
CA GLY A 41 22.13 10.55 20.28
C GLY A 41 20.66 10.25 20.50
N GLY A 42 20.19 10.26 21.74
CA GLY A 42 18.77 10.06 22.06
C GLY A 42 17.86 11.16 21.50
N ALA A 43 18.29 12.40 21.59
CA ALA A 43 17.57 13.56 21.05
C ALA A 43 17.55 13.52 19.51
N ARG A 44 18.67 13.17 18.88
CA ARG A 44 18.78 13.03 17.42
C ARG A 44 17.89 11.91 16.88
N VAL A 45 17.87 10.75 17.52
CA VAL A 45 16.98 9.66 17.14
C VAL A 45 15.51 10.07 17.31
N GLN A 46 15.17 10.81 18.37
CA GLN A 46 13.80 11.29 18.56
C GLN A 46 13.41 12.31 17.49
N GLN A 47 14.29 13.23 17.13
CA GLN A 47 14.06 14.19 16.06
C GLN A 47 13.83 13.46 14.73
N LEU A 48 14.69 12.50 14.37
CA LEU A 48 14.56 11.72 13.15
C LEU A 48 13.21 10.95 13.10
N VAL A 49 12.77 10.41 14.24
CA VAL A 49 11.45 9.74 14.30
C VAL A 49 10.33 10.73 14.04
N THR A 50 10.39 11.93 14.64
CA THR A 50 9.38 12.97 14.38
C THR A 50 9.36 13.40 12.91
N GLU A 51 10.53 13.56 12.28
CA GLU A 51 10.61 13.88 10.84
C GLU A 51 10.07 12.76 9.95
N LEU A 52 10.30 11.49 10.32
CA LEU A 52 9.73 10.34 9.62
C LEU A 52 8.20 10.25 9.79
N ASP A 53 7.69 10.51 11.00
CA ASP A 53 6.25 10.56 11.27
C ASP A 53 5.57 11.71 10.48
N GLU A 54 6.23 12.87 10.37
CA GLU A 54 5.77 13.99 9.55
C GLU A 54 5.77 13.66 8.05
N LEU A 55 6.83 12.98 7.57
CA LEU A 55 6.89 12.48 6.20
C LEU A 55 5.79 11.45 5.92
N GLU A 56 5.59 10.51 6.83
CA GLU A 56 4.49 9.53 6.72
C GLU A 56 3.14 10.22 6.66
N ALA A 57 2.90 11.22 7.52
CA ALA A 57 1.68 12.02 7.51
C ALA A 57 1.47 12.80 6.19
N THR A 58 2.56 13.25 5.55
CA THR A 58 2.47 13.92 4.23
C THR A 58 2.23 12.95 3.09
N LEU A 59 2.66 11.69 3.22
CA LEU A 59 2.42 10.62 2.23
C LEU A 59 0.98 10.07 2.31
N ILE A 60 0.23 10.38 3.37
CA ILE A 60 -1.17 10.00 3.54
C ILE A 60 -2.03 11.28 3.61
N PRO A 61 -2.17 12.02 2.51
CA PRO A 61 -2.84 13.33 2.51
C PRO A 61 -4.32 13.26 2.94
N SER A 62 -4.95 12.11 2.82
CA SER A 62 -6.36 11.88 3.20
C SER A 62 -6.55 11.31 4.61
N GLY A 63 -5.46 11.20 5.39
CA GLY A 63 -5.50 10.61 6.73
C GLY A 63 -5.54 9.07 6.73
N LEU A 64 -5.78 8.49 7.91
CA LEU A 64 -5.88 7.04 8.05
C LEU A 64 -7.20 6.54 7.46
N HIS A 65 -7.13 5.39 6.75
CA HIS A 65 -8.31 4.72 6.24
C HIS A 65 -9.27 4.31 7.37
N VAL A 66 -10.54 4.66 7.20
CA VAL A 66 -11.62 4.24 8.11
C VAL A 66 -12.30 3.02 7.51
N VAL A 67 -12.26 1.91 8.24
CA VAL A 67 -12.85 0.64 7.78
C VAL A 67 -14.35 0.82 7.49
N GLY A 68 -14.76 0.46 6.29
CA GLY A 68 -16.14 0.56 5.86
C GLY A 68 -16.53 1.89 5.22
N GLU A 69 -15.65 2.90 5.24
CA GLU A 69 -15.90 4.17 4.54
C GLU A 69 -15.30 4.11 3.12
N PRO A 70 -16.13 4.28 2.08
CA PRO A 70 -15.62 4.40 0.72
C PRO A 70 -14.94 5.76 0.52
N LEU A 71 -13.94 5.81 -0.34
CA LEU A 71 -13.30 7.07 -0.72
C LEU A 71 -14.30 8.04 -1.34
N THR A 72 -14.23 9.30 -0.94
CA THR A 72 -14.98 10.39 -1.57
C THR A 72 -14.56 10.59 -3.04
N PRO A 73 -15.37 11.23 -3.89
CA PRO A 73 -14.95 11.53 -5.26
C PRO A 73 -13.64 12.32 -5.35
N ALA A 74 -13.38 13.24 -4.43
CA ALA A 74 -12.14 14.01 -4.39
C ALA A 74 -10.93 13.11 -4.07
N GLU A 75 -11.01 12.30 -3.02
CA GLU A 75 -9.94 11.36 -2.65
C GLU A 75 -9.66 10.33 -3.76
N ARG A 76 -10.70 9.87 -4.46
CA ARG A 76 -10.52 9.00 -5.63
C ARG A 76 -9.77 9.71 -6.75
N ALA A 77 -10.12 10.96 -7.06
CA ALA A 77 -9.42 11.74 -8.08
C ALA A 77 -7.95 11.96 -7.73
N ASP A 78 -7.64 12.28 -6.47
CA ASP A 78 -6.27 12.45 -5.98
C ASP A 78 -5.48 11.13 -6.09
N MET A 79 -6.09 10.00 -5.78
CA MET A 79 -5.47 8.68 -5.94
C MET A 79 -5.19 8.36 -7.41
N LEU A 80 -6.14 8.61 -8.31
CA LEU A 80 -5.94 8.40 -9.75
C LEU A 80 -4.85 9.31 -10.31
N HIS A 81 -4.76 10.56 -9.86
CA HIS A 81 -3.68 11.47 -10.22
C HIS A 81 -2.32 10.96 -9.73
N ALA A 82 -2.23 10.47 -8.49
CA ALA A 82 -1.01 9.86 -7.95
C ALA A 82 -0.57 8.62 -8.77
N MET A 83 -1.52 7.76 -9.18
CA MET A 83 -1.24 6.61 -10.05
C MET A 83 -0.73 7.05 -11.42
N ALA A 84 -1.31 8.10 -11.98
CA ALA A 84 -0.94 8.66 -13.28
C ALA A 84 0.48 9.27 -13.28
N ALA A 85 0.95 9.77 -12.14
CA ALA A 85 2.23 10.47 -12.00
C ALA A 85 3.45 9.61 -12.39
N THR A 86 3.33 8.30 -12.39
CA THR A 86 4.42 7.35 -12.76
C THR A 86 4.32 6.83 -14.19
N GLY A 87 3.35 7.31 -14.98
CA GLY A 87 3.02 6.78 -16.30
C GLY A 87 2.91 7.82 -17.42
N PRO A 88 2.32 7.44 -18.54
CA PRO A 88 2.18 8.32 -19.73
C PRO A 88 1.27 9.54 -19.47
N LEU A 89 0.47 9.52 -18.43
CA LEU A 89 -0.45 10.60 -18.06
C LEU A 89 0.17 11.58 -17.03
N ALA A 90 1.45 11.45 -16.69
CA ALA A 90 2.12 12.24 -15.64
C ALA A 90 2.11 13.76 -15.87
N THR A 91 1.84 14.22 -17.08
CA THR A 91 1.76 15.64 -17.44
C THR A 91 0.35 16.22 -17.35
N LEU A 92 -0.65 15.40 -17.08
CA LEU A 92 -2.04 15.85 -16.95
C LEU A 92 -2.29 16.51 -15.61
N ASP A 93 -3.06 17.60 -15.63
CA ASP A 93 -3.43 18.34 -14.42
C ASP A 93 -4.40 17.55 -13.53
N ALA A 94 -4.33 17.75 -12.21
CA ALA A 94 -5.22 17.13 -11.23
C ALA A 94 -6.71 17.38 -11.52
N ALA A 95 -7.06 18.53 -12.12
CA ALA A 95 -8.44 18.87 -12.47
C ALA A 95 -9.05 17.86 -13.46
N ILE A 96 -8.25 17.24 -14.34
CA ILE A 96 -8.72 16.23 -15.30
C ILE A 96 -9.21 14.99 -14.57
N PHE A 97 -8.51 14.58 -13.51
CA PHE A 97 -8.91 13.40 -12.71
C PHE A 97 -10.15 13.68 -11.87
N GLN A 98 -10.34 14.93 -11.41
CA GLN A 98 -11.58 15.36 -10.77
C GLN A 98 -12.75 15.29 -11.75
N ASP A 99 -12.59 15.85 -12.94
CA ASP A 99 -13.59 15.77 -14.00
C ASP A 99 -13.84 14.32 -14.46
N LEU A 100 -12.80 13.49 -14.53
CA LEU A 100 -12.91 12.07 -14.87
C LEU A 100 -13.81 11.31 -13.88
N VAL A 101 -13.60 11.51 -12.58
CA VAL A 101 -14.41 10.88 -11.53
C VAL A 101 -15.85 11.39 -11.51
N VAL A 102 -16.05 12.68 -11.80
CA VAL A 102 -17.37 13.31 -11.80
C VAL A 102 -18.18 12.94 -13.04
N THR A 103 -17.55 12.97 -14.21
CA THR A 103 -18.23 12.72 -15.49
C THR A 103 -18.38 11.23 -15.83
N GLY A 104 -17.45 10.40 -15.34
CA GLY A 104 -17.34 8.99 -15.76
C GLY A 104 -16.98 8.82 -17.24
N ASP A 105 -16.38 9.84 -17.87
CA ASP A 105 -16.08 9.86 -19.30
C ASP A 105 -14.72 10.55 -19.55
N ALA A 106 -13.75 9.78 -20.00
CA ALA A 106 -12.41 10.27 -20.28
C ALA A 106 -12.38 11.36 -21.37
N GLN A 107 -13.20 11.23 -22.40
CA GLN A 107 -13.27 12.23 -23.46
C GLN A 107 -13.90 13.52 -22.98
N ALA A 108 -14.92 13.44 -22.10
CA ALA A 108 -15.55 14.62 -21.52
C ALA A 108 -14.56 15.36 -20.62
N ALA A 109 -13.83 14.66 -19.75
CA ALA A 109 -12.82 15.27 -18.87
C ALA A 109 -11.73 16.00 -19.66
N LEU A 110 -11.22 15.41 -20.74
CA LEU A 110 -10.23 16.02 -21.63
C LEU A 110 -10.78 17.25 -22.36
N ARG A 111 -11.99 17.16 -22.90
CA ARG A 111 -12.65 18.29 -23.58
C ARG A 111 -12.88 19.48 -22.63
N ASN A 112 -13.31 19.22 -21.40
CA ASN A 112 -13.50 20.26 -20.39
C ASN A 112 -12.19 21.00 -20.08
N SER A 113 -11.08 20.30 -20.15
CA SER A 113 -9.72 20.86 -19.95
C SER A 113 -9.10 21.44 -21.23
N GLY A 114 -9.82 21.41 -22.35
CA GLY A 114 -9.32 21.92 -23.63
C GLY A 114 -8.16 21.11 -24.24
N ILE A 115 -8.03 19.84 -23.87
CA ILE A 115 -6.97 18.93 -24.31
C ILE A 115 -7.51 18.04 -25.44
N GLU A 116 -6.83 18.09 -26.59
CA GLU A 116 -6.98 17.07 -27.63
C GLU A 116 -6.03 15.93 -27.29
N ALA A 117 -6.55 14.74 -27.13
CA ALA A 117 -5.76 13.56 -26.80
C ALA A 117 -5.94 12.45 -27.84
N ASP A 118 -4.91 11.65 -27.99
CA ASP A 118 -4.92 10.47 -28.83
C ASP A 118 -5.69 9.31 -28.17
N ASP A 119 -5.97 8.28 -28.97
CA ASP A 119 -6.72 7.10 -28.49
C ASP A 119 -5.98 6.37 -27.36
N ALA A 120 -4.66 6.44 -27.29
CA ALA A 120 -3.86 5.81 -26.26
C ALA A 120 -4.06 6.51 -24.89
N THR A 121 -4.07 7.84 -24.89
CA THR A 121 -4.37 8.65 -23.68
C THR A 121 -5.79 8.39 -23.19
N ILE A 122 -6.76 8.34 -24.10
CA ILE A 122 -8.17 8.05 -23.76
C ILE A 122 -8.29 6.62 -23.17
N ALA A 123 -7.62 5.64 -23.77
CA ALA A 123 -7.65 4.26 -23.28
C ALA A 123 -7.06 4.14 -21.87
N GLU A 124 -5.96 4.85 -21.59
CA GLU A 124 -5.32 4.84 -20.28
C GLU A 124 -6.18 5.54 -19.21
N LEU A 125 -6.82 6.67 -19.55
CA LEU A 125 -7.80 7.31 -18.65
C LEU A 125 -9.01 6.42 -18.38
N ASN A 126 -9.49 5.68 -19.37
CA ASN A 126 -10.58 4.72 -19.17
C ASN A 126 -10.15 3.56 -18.26
N ARG A 127 -8.88 3.12 -18.34
CA ARG A 127 -8.33 2.13 -17.43
C ARG A 127 -8.29 2.67 -15.99
N LEU A 128 -7.83 3.90 -15.81
CA LEU A 128 -7.85 4.57 -14.50
C LEU A 128 -9.27 4.78 -13.98
N LEU A 129 -10.25 5.08 -14.84
CA LEU A 129 -11.64 5.19 -14.42
C LEU A 129 -12.17 3.88 -13.83
N GLN A 130 -11.83 2.72 -14.41
CA GLN A 130 -12.18 1.42 -13.82
C GLN A 130 -11.57 1.21 -12.44
N VAL A 131 -10.33 1.69 -12.22
CA VAL A 131 -9.71 1.69 -10.88
C VAL A 131 -10.48 2.62 -9.94
N GLY A 132 -10.89 3.81 -10.41
CA GLY A 132 -11.72 4.75 -9.67
C GLY A 132 -13.06 4.17 -9.22
N ASP A 133 -13.69 3.36 -10.07
CA ASP A 133 -14.93 2.65 -9.75
C ASP A 133 -14.69 1.55 -8.70
N ALA A 134 -13.58 0.84 -8.81
CA ALA A 134 -13.18 -0.16 -7.81
C ALA A 134 -12.84 0.48 -6.45
N LEU A 135 -12.26 1.68 -6.43
CA LEU A 135 -12.02 2.48 -5.22
C LEU A 135 -13.33 2.98 -4.56
N ALA A 136 -14.39 3.18 -5.36
CA ALA A 136 -15.71 3.53 -4.84
C ALA A 136 -16.42 2.35 -4.16
N THR A 137 -15.97 1.13 -4.44
CA THR A 137 -16.57 -0.09 -3.91
C THR A 137 -15.86 -0.49 -2.61
N ASN A 138 -16.59 -0.47 -1.49
CA ASN A 138 -16.07 -0.92 -0.21
C ASN A 138 -16.75 -2.23 0.21
N GLY A 139 -15.99 -3.32 0.27
CA GLY A 139 -16.47 -4.64 0.71
C GLY A 139 -15.97 -5.04 2.10
N GLU A 140 -15.36 -4.15 2.85
CA GLU A 140 -14.64 -4.49 4.08
C GLU A 140 -15.54 -4.98 5.20
N ILE A 141 -16.65 -4.29 5.44
CA ILE A 141 -17.62 -4.68 6.47
C ILE A 141 -18.28 -6.02 6.11
N ASP A 142 -18.67 -6.18 4.84
CA ASP A 142 -19.29 -7.44 4.36
C ASP A 142 -18.31 -8.61 4.47
N ALA A 143 -17.02 -8.39 4.11
CA ALA A 143 -15.98 -9.40 4.25
C ALA A 143 -15.70 -9.75 5.72
N LEU A 144 -15.70 -8.76 6.61
CA LEU A 144 -15.55 -8.97 8.05
C LEU A 144 -16.71 -9.80 8.61
N VAL A 145 -17.95 -9.47 8.24
CA VAL A 145 -19.14 -10.22 8.65
C VAL A 145 -19.07 -11.65 8.11
N HIS A 146 -18.68 -11.85 6.84
CA HIS A 146 -18.48 -13.17 6.26
C HIS A 146 -17.43 -14.00 7.02
N ALA A 147 -16.30 -13.37 7.38
CA ALA A 147 -15.25 -14.04 8.14
C ALA A 147 -15.72 -14.45 9.53
N LEU A 148 -16.45 -13.58 10.23
CA LEU A 148 -17.04 -13.88 11.54
C LEU A 148 -18.09 -14.99 11.48
N ASP A 149 -18.79 -15.13 10.34
CA ASP A 149 -19.78 -16.18 10.07
C ASP A 149 -19.13 -17.50 9.61
N GLY A 150 -17.79 -17.56 9.59
CA GLY A 150 -17.02 -18.74 9.16
C GLY A 150 -17.05 -18.98 7.66
N ARG A 151 -17.43 -18.00 6.86
CA ARG A 151 -17.47 -18.10 5.40
C ARG A 151 -16.12 -17.76 4.78
N PHE A 152 -15.90 -18.24 3.58
CA PHE A 152 -14.68 -17.99 2.83
C PHE A 152 -14.59 -16.53 2.35
N VAL A 153 -13.51 -15.86 2.68
CA VAL A 153 -13.13 -14.55 2.13
C VAL A 153 -12.00 -14.76 1.12
N PRO A 154 -12.17 -14.34 -0.14
CA PRO A 154 -11.15 -14.54 -1.17
C PRO A 154 -9.80 -13.93 -0.78
N PRO A 155 -8.69 -14.65 -0.96
CA PRO A 155 -7.37 -14.11 -0.70
C PRO A 155 -6.96 -13.06 -1.74
N SER A 156 -6.13 -12.11 -1.32
CA SER A 156 -5.48 -11.14 -2.21
C SER A 156 -4.04 -10.90 -1.73
N PRO A 157 -3.07 -10.77 -2.62
CA PRO A 157 -1.75 -10.29 -2.20
C PRO A 157 -1.89 -8.89 -1.63
N SER A 158 -1.05 -8.56 -0.66
CA SER A 158 -0.86 -7.17 -0.25
C SER A 158 0.04 -6.46 -1.26
N GLY A 159 -0.09 -5.15 -1.35
CA GLY A 159 0.72 -4.36 -2.26
C GLY A 159 0.43 -2.88 -2.13
N ASP A 160 1.29 -2.10 -2.75
CA ASP A 160 1.08 -0.68 -2.95
C ASP A 160 -0.02 -0.50 -4.02
N LEU A 161 -1.10 0.17 -3.63
CA LEU A 161 -2.26 0.39 -4.49
C LEU A 161 -1.93 1.17 -5.77
N VAL A 162 -0.97 2.09 -5.70
CA VAL A 162 -0.52 2.88 -6.86
C VAL A 162 0.15 2.00 -7.91
N ARG A 163 0.89 0.97 -7.46
CA ARG A 163 1.63 0.06 -8.34
C ARG A 163 0.83 -1.17 -8.75
N THR A 164 -0.09 -1.60 -7.90
CA THR A 164 -0.82 -2.87 -8.06
C THR A 164 -2.32 -2.66 -7.80
N PRO A 165 -3.03 -1.91 -8.66
CA PRO A 165 -4.44 -1.62 -8.47
C PRO A 165 -5.35 -2.86 -8.54
N GLU A 166 -4.83 -4.00 -9.00
CA GLU A 166 -5.53 -5.28 -9.05
C GLU A 166 -5.86 -5.86 -7.67
N ILE A 167 -5.28 -5.31 -6.60
CA ILE A 167 -5.67 -5.66 -5.23
C ILE A 167 -7.07 -5.16 -4.86
N LEU A 168 -7.63 -4.22 -5.63
CA LEU A 168 -9.02 -3.76 -5.49
C LEU A 168 -10.04 -4.81 -6.00
N PRO A 169 -11.28 -4.75 -5.53
CA PRO A 169 -11.80 -3.90 -4.45
C PRO A 169 -11.33 -4.37 -3.07
N THR A 170 -11.52 -3.52 -2.05
CA THR A 170 -11.24 -3.84 -0.64
C THR A 170 -12.15 -4.97 -0.11
N GLY A 171 -11.88 -5.47 1.09
CA GLY A 171 -12.66 -6.55 1.69
C GLY A 171 -12.18 -7.96 1.31
N ARG A 172 -10.92 -8.10 0.95
CA ARG A 172 -10.26 -9.39 0.72
C ARG A 172 -9.39 -9.79 1.90
N ASN A 173 -9.09 -11.08 2.02
CA ASN A 173 -8.14 -11.58 2.99
C ASN A 173 -6.72 -11.30 2.49
N ILE A 174 -6.12 -10.21 2.98
CA ILE A 174 -4.80 -9.75 2.54
C ILE A 174 -3.72 -10.56 3.26
N HIS A 175 -2.78 -11.10 2.49
CA HIS A 175 -1.61 -11.78 3.01
C HIS A 175 -0.34 -11.19 2.38
N GLY A 176 0.62 -10.87 3.25
CA GLY A 176 1.92 -10.36 2.86
C GLY A 176 2.92 -11.48 2.68
N PHE A 177 3.07 -12.02 1.48
CA PHE A 177 4.17 -12.90 1.13
C PHE A 177 4.73 -12.55 -0.25
N ASP A 178 6.00 -12.85 -0.46
CA ASP A 178 6.63 -12.67 -1.76
C ASP A 178 6.14 -13.78 -2.73
N PRO A 179 5.32 -13.45 -3.76
CA PRO A 179 4.77 -14.45 -4.66
C PRO A 179 5.84 -15.11 -5.55
N TYR A 180 7.04 -14.54 -5.63
CA TYR A 180 8.17 -15.11 -6.38
C TYR A 180 9.00 -16.08 -5.56
N ARG A 181 8.89 -16.04 -4.23
CA ARG A 181 9.63 -16.92 -3.30
C ARG A 181 8.77 -17.95 -2.63
N MET A 182 7.47 -17.72 -2.55
CA MET A 182 6.53 -18.59 -1.84
C MET A 182 5.23 -18.77 -2.63
N PRO A 183 4.65 -19.97 -2.63
CA PRO A 183 5.21 -21.20 -2.04
C PRO A 183 6.32 -21.80 -2.92
N SER A 184 7.31 -22.44 -2.31
CA SER A 184 8.28 -23.24 -3.06
C SER A 184 7.59 -24.48 -3.68
N LEU A 185 8.16 -25.05 -4.74
CA LEU A 185 7.62 -26.28 -5.34
C LEU A 185 7.45 -27.41 -4.32
N ALA A 186 8.37 -27.52 -3.37
CA ALA A 186 8.28 -28.50 -2.29
C ALA A 186 7.10 -28.22 -1.36
N ALA A 187 6.88 -26.95 -1.00
CA ALA A 187 5.74 -26.53 -0.16
C ALA A 187 4.41 -26.76 -0.87
N MET A 188 4.33 -26.50 -2.18
CA MET A 188 3.13 -26.80 -2.98
C MET A 188 2.81 -28.29 -3.00
N ALA A 189 3.82 -29.13 -3.24
CA ALA A 189 3.64 -30.58 -3.26
C ALA A 189 3.25 -31.12 -1.87
N ASP A 190 3.78 -30.56 -0.80
CA ASP A 190 3.41 -30.94 0.57
C ASP A 190 1.99 -30.49 0.92
N GLY A 191 1.63 -29.26 0.57
CA GLY A 191 0.28 -28.72 0.76
C GLY A 191 -0.78 -29.54 0.04
N ALA A 192 -0.51 -29.96 -1.21
CA ALA A 192 -1.40 -30.84 -1.95
C ALA A 192 -1.60 -32.18 -1.24
N ARG A 193 -0.51 -32.83 -0.77
CA ARG A 193 -0.60 -34.08 0.00
C ARG A 193 -1.41 -33.92 1.29
N GLN A 194 -1.24 -32.80 1.99
CA GLN A 194 -1.99 -32.54 3.22
C GLN A 194 -3.49 -32.31 2.93
N ALA A 195 -3.82 -31.57 1.87
CA ALA A 195 -5.20 -31.37 1.43
C ALA A 195 -5.86 -32.70 1.07
N ASP A 196 -5.18 -33.56 0.32
CA ASP A 196 -5.69 -34.90 -0.03
C ASP A 196 -5.95 -35.76 1.20
N ARG A 197 -5.06 -35.72 2.19
CA ARG A 197 -5.25 -36.44 3.46
C ARG A 197 -6.47 -35.92 4.23
N LEU A 198 -6.64 -34.60 4.28
CA LEU A 198 -7.79 -33.97 4.94
C LEU A 198 -9.09 -34.37 4.28
N LEU A 199 -9.14 -34.27 2.95
CA LEU A 199 -10.31 -34.69 2.17
C LEU A 199 -10.63 -36.18 2.31
N ALA A 200 -9.60 -37.04 2.31
CA ALA A 200 -9.79 -38.48 2.53
C ALA A 200 -10.35 -38.77 3.92
N ARG A 201 -9.86 -38.07 4.94
CA ARG A 201 -10.39 -38.17 6.30
C ARG A 201 -11.84 -37.73 6.39
N HIS A 202 -12.18 -36.57 5.85
CA HIS A 202 -13.57 -36.06 5.81
C HIS A 202 -14.52 -37.05 5.14
N ARG A 203 -14.13 -37.62 4.00
CA ARG A 203 -14.92 -38.65 3.32
C ARG A 203 -15.09 -39.91 4.15
N ALA A 204 -14.06 -40.33 4.90
CA ALA A 204 -14.12 -41.50 5.76
C ALA A 204 -15.01 -41.28 7.00
N GLU A 205 -15.07 -40.04 7.50
CA GLU A 205 -15.89 -39.67 8.67
C GLU A 205 -17.35 -39.35 8.27
N GLY A 206 -17.69 -39.37 6.97
CA GLY A 206 -19.06 -39.19 6.47
C GLY A 206 -19.56 -37.74 6.49
N ALA A 207 -18.63 -36.77 6.44
CA ALA A 207 -18.90 -35.34 6.40
C ALA A 207 -18.97 -34.83 4.95
#